data_9c97be8fa4678ce5ae915bf40ff55961
#
_entry.id   9c97be8fa4678ce5ae915bf40ff55961
#
_cell.length_a   1.000
_cell.length_b   1.000
_cell.length_c   1.000
_cell.angle_alpha   90.00
_cell.angle_beta   90.00
_cell.angle_gamma   90.00
#
_symmetry.space_group_name_H-M   'P 1'
#
loop_
_entity.id
_entity.type
_entity.pdbx_description
1 polymer ?
#
loop_
_entity_poly.entity_id
_entity_poly.type
_entity_poly.pdbx_seq_one_letter_code
_entity_poly.pdbx_strand_id
1 'polypeptide(L)'
;MRIAVYSLIYVTAFLCAGKLLVGHNCKNNEVASSLRQNKQIVFLAGKKSHGYGTHEHRAGSMLLAKCFNESGLNVQADVVDQGAWPKQVETPDAVVMYCDGLKRHIAKAHQEEIQAWVDKGVGVSCLHFGVEVEPEQLGSTFFDWIGGYFEAGWSVNPHWDATFDQLPEHPITNGVQPFTIRDEWYYHMRFRPEMEGVTPILSALPPLETLTSRAEDKLRGSNPDVMAAVKAGERQHLAWAYERPNGGRGFGFTGGHFHKNWQQDDFRKLVLNAILWTAHGQIPDEGVPSATPSDAQMEENQDFPKPKT
;
A
#
# COMPACT_ATOMS: atom_id res chain seq x y z
N MET A 1 -35.37 -23.18 69.82
CA MET A 1 -34.84 -24.26 70.70
C MET A 1 -33.45 -24.57 70.22
N ARG A 2 -32.44 -24.10 70.94
CA ARG A 2 -31.18 -24.74 71.37
C ARG A 2 -30.37 -25.35 70.21
N ILE A 3 -29.06 -25.16 70.01
CA ILE A 3 -27.93 -24.86 70.94
C ILE A 3 -26.73 -24.43 70.03
N ALA A 4 -26.04 -23.44 70.47
CA ALA A 4 -24.68 -23.09 70.00
C ALA A 4 -23.64 -24.06 70.50
N VAL A 5 -22.59 -24.34 69.71
CA VAL A 5 -21.28 -24.75 70.30
C VAL A 5 -20.16 -24.03 69.56
N TYR A 6 -19.41 -23.28 70.31
CA TYR A 6 -18.10 -22.72 69.99
C TYR A 6 -17.03 -23.78 70.02
N SER A 7 -16.03 -23.70 69.17
CA SER A 7 -14.68 -24.13 69.52
C SER A 7 -13.64 -23.36 68.75
N LEU A 8 -12.84 -22.73 69.50
CA LEU A 8 -11.59 -21.93 69.29
C LEU A 8 -10.40 -22.91 69.20
N ILE A 9 -9.30 -22.44 68.61
CA ILE A 9 -7.88 -22.85 68.90
C ILE A 9 -7.18 -23.14 67.51
N TYR A 10 -6.02 -22.72 67.13
CA TYR A 10 -4.86 -21.97 67.61
C TYR A 10 -4.05 -21.47 66.45
N VAL A 11 -3.38 -20.37 66.64
CA VAL A 11 -2.35 -19.75 65.82
C VAL A 11 -1.07 -20.59 65.79
N THR A 12 -0.47 -20.75 64.65
CA THR A 12 0.99 -20.89 64.57
C THR A 12 1.51 -20.19 63.31
N ALA A 13 2.24 -19.13 63.56
CA ALA A 13 3.03 -18.43 62.58
C ALA A 13 4.32 -19.23 62.29
N PHE A 14 4.63 -19.39 61.01
CA PHE A 14 6.02 -19.69 60.59
C PHE A 14 6.45 -18.70 59.52
N LEU A 15 7.39 -17.86 59.92
CA LEU A 15 8.18 -17.06 58.99
C LEU A 15 9.01 -17.99 58.09
N CYS A 16 8.91 -17.79 56.79
CA CYS A 16 10.00 -18.09 55.88
C CYS A 16 10.11 -16.95 54.88
N ALA A 17 11.07 -16.09 55.10
CA ALA A 17 11.53 -15.11 54.12
C ALA A 17 12.33 -15.82 53.01
N GLY A 18 12.15 -15.41 51.80
CA GLY A 18 13.13 -15.72 50.78
C GLY A 18 12.60 -15.87 49.34
N LYS A 19 12.85 -14.82 48.54
CA LYS A 19 12.96 -14.86 47.09
C LYS A 19 11.69 -14.94 46.26
N LEU A 20 11.14 -13.78 45.88
CA LEU A 20 10.43 -13.63 44.64
C LEU A 20 10.74 -12.24 44.03
N LEU A 21 11.80 -12.17 43.28
CA LEU A 21 12.14 -11.04 42.41
C LEU A 21 12.95 -11.55 41.22
N VAL A 22 12.34 -12.30 40.32
CA VAL A 22 12.78 -12.44 38.91
C VAL A 22 11.54 -12.88 38.12
N GLY A 23 10.87 -12.02 37.42
CA GLY A 23 9.76 -12.44 36.57
C GLY A 23 9.04 -11.34 35.79
N HIS A 24 9.47 -10.08 35.88
CA HIS A 24 8.77 -8.99 35.19
C HIS A 24 9.58 -8.29 34.07
N ASN A 25 10.83 -8.69 33.83
CA ASN A 25 11.68 -8.01 32.83
C ASN A 25 11.74 -8.70 31.46
N CYS A 26 11.26 -9.94 31.30
CA CYS A 26 11.35 -10.60 29.97
C CYS A 26 10.30 -10.12 28.96
N LYS A 27 9.06 -9.86 29.40
CA LYS A 27 8.01 -9.43 28.45
C LYS A 27 8.18 -8.00 27.93
N ASN A 28 8.73 -7.10 28.75
CA ASN A 28 8.99 -5.72 28.31
C ASN A 28 10.18 -5.60 27.36
N ASN A 29 11.14 -6.53 27.40
CA ASN A 29 12.27 -6.55 26.48
C ASN A 29 11.91 -7.14 25.10
N GLU A 30 10.99 -8.08 25.02
CA GLU A 30 10.52 -8.62 23.74
C GLU A 30 9.64 -7.61 22.98
N VAL A 31 8.76 -6.88 23.67
CA VAL A 31 7.97 -5.79 23.07
C VAL A 31 8.86 -4.61 22.66
N ALA A 32 9.87 -4.25 23.47
CA ALA A 32 10.83 -3.19 23.13
C ALA A 32 11.81 -3.61 22.01
N SER A 33 12.08 -4.91 21.84
CA SER A 33 12.90 -5.46 20.77
C SER A 33 12.15 -5.48 19.42
N SER A 34 10.86 -5.77 19.41
CA SER A 34 10.06 -5.75 18.20
C SER A 34 9.88 -4.34 17.59
N LEU A 35 10.04 -3.29 18.41
CA LEU A 35 9.96 -1.89 18.00
C LEU A 35 11.27 -1.32 17.43
N ARG A 36 12.36 -2.09 17.39
CA ARG A 36 13.68 -1.63 16.91
C ARG A 36 14.21 -2.38 15.69
N GLN A 37 13.44 -3.29 15.13
CA GLN A 37 13.88 -3.98 13.93
C GLN A 37 13.70 -3.07 12.72
N ASN A 38 14.78 -2.86 11.97
CA ASN A 38 14.77 -2.10 10.73
C ASN A 38 13.80 -2.76 9.74
N LYS A 39 12.79 -2.02 9.27
CA LYS A 39 11.79 -2.55 8.34
C LYS A 39 12.42 -2.75 6.96
N GLN A 40 12.25 -3.93 6.39
CA GLN A 40 12.77 -4.27 5.07
C GLN A 40 11.66 -4.14 4.03
N ILE A 41 11.81 -3.22 3.09
CA ILE A 41 10.87 -2.99 1.99
C ILE A 41 11.56 -3.36 0.68
N VAL A 42 10.92 -4.20 -0.13
CA VAL A 42 11.44 -4.57 -1.44
C VAL A 42 10.53 -4.04 -2.54
N PHE A 43 11.07 -3.17 -3.39
CA PHE A 43 10.42 -2.71 -4.59
C PHE A 43 10.72 -3.68 -5.74
N LEU A 44 9.68 -4.19 -6.36
CA LEU A 44 9.73 -4.98 -7.59
C LEU A 44 9.33 -4.06 -8.76
N ALA A 45 10.32 -3.45 -9.40
CA ALA A 45 10.11 -2.57 -10.54
C ALA A 45 9.97 -3.39 -11.82
N GLY A 46 8.92 -3.13 -12.58
CA GLY A 46 8.63 -3.79 -13.86
C GLY A 46 9.67 -3.51 -14.93
N LYS A 47 9.53 -4.22 -16.05
CA LYS A 47 10.33 -3.96 -17.25
C LYS A 47 9.97 -2.60 -17.83
N LYS A 48 10.90 -2.06 -18.60
CA LYS A 48 10.72 -0.88 -19.43
C LYS A 48 9.40 -0.92 -20.22
N SER A 49 8.62 0.15 -20.09
CA SER A 49 7.27 0.25 -20.63
C SER A 49 6.97 1.70 -21.04
N HIS A 50 6.01 1.88 -21.97
CA HIS A 50 5.53 3.19 -22.43
C HIS A 50 6.67 4.12 -22.94
N GLY A 51 6.57 5.43 -22.72
CA GLY A 51 7.53 6.45 -23.17
C GLY A 51 8.12 7.24 -22.02
N TYR A 52 9.01 8.16 -22.33
CA TYR A 52 9.63 9.07 -21.37
C TYR A 52 8.59 9.72 -20.44
N GLY A 53 8.87 9.67 -19.15
CA GLY A 53 8.07 10.30 -18.11
C GLY A 53 6.75 9.59 -17.79
N THR A 54 6.48 8.42 -18.39
CA THR A 54 5.28 7.63 -18.15
C THR A 54 5.63 6.17 -17.84
N HIS A 55 4.96 5.56 -16.84
CA HIS A 55 5.26 4.20 -16.37
C HIS A 55 6.75 3.99 -16.04
N GLU A 56 7.37 4.99 -15.44
CA GLU A 56 8.77 4.94 -15.04
C GLU A 56 8.95 4.08 -13.79
N HIS A 57 8.68 2.77 -13.94
CA HIS A 57 8.67 1.80 -12.84
C HIS A 57 9.99 1.78 -12.07
N ARG A 58 11.12 1.79 -12.81
CA ARG A 58 12.47 1.80 -12.26
C ARG A 58 12.76 3.12 -11.56
N ALA A 59 12.58 4.26 -12.24
CA ALA A 59 12.89 5.57 -11.68
C ALA A 59 12.00 5.89 -10.46
N GLY A 60 10.69 5.60 -10.54
CA GLY A 60 9.77 5.80 -9.43
C GLY A 60 10.10 4.91 -8.22
N SER A 61 10.41 3.64 -8.44
CA SER A 61 10.81 2.74 -7.35
C SER A 61 12.12 3.18 -6.69
N MET A 62 13.13 3.58 -7.48
CA MET A 62 14.39 4.08 -6.95
C MET A 62 14.23 5.38 -6.17
N LEU A 63 13.36 6.29 -6.65
CA LEU A 63 13.06 7.53 -5.96
C LEU A 63 12.39 7.28 -4.60
N LEU A 64 11.35 6.44 -4.56
CA LEU A 64 10.62 6.12 -3.33
C LEU A 64 11.51 5.34 -2.34
N ALA A 65 12.33 4.40 -2.81
CA ALA A 65 13.30 3.70 -1.99
C ALA A 65 14.35 4.66 -1.39
N LYS A 66 14.85 5.61 -2.19
CA LYS A 66 15.73 6.67 -1.70
C LYS A 66 15.07 7.51 -0.61
N CYS A 67 13.81 7.91 -0.78
CA CYS A 67 13.06 8.64 0.25
C CYS A 67 13.02 7.87 1.57
N PHE A 68 12.79 6.55 1.55
CA PHE A 68 12.85 5.73 2.77
C PHE A 68 14.23 5.70 3.39
N ASN A 69 15.26 5.42 2.59
CA ASN A 69 16.63 5.28 3.08
C ASN A 69 17.21 6.60 3.64
N GLU A 70 16.68 7.75 3.20
CA GLU A 70 17.07 9.08 3.67
C GLU A 70 16.11 9.65 4.72
N SER A 71 15.01 8.96 5.05
CA SER A 71 13.96 9.46 5.95
C SER A 71 14.40 9.61 7.42
N GLY A 72 15.47 8.95 7.83
CA GLY A 72 15.87 8.85 9.23
C GLY A 72 15.04 7.88 10.08
N LEU A 73 14.07 7.18 9.47
CA LEU A 73 13.29 6.12 10.11
C LEU A 73 14.05 4.80 10.11
N ASN A 74 13.65 3.86 10.98
CA ASN A 74 14.19 2.50 10.97
C ASN A 74 13.60 1.68 9.81
N VAL A 75 13.98 2.00 8.60
CA VAL A 75 13.53 1.36 7.37
C VAL A 75 14.68 1.27 6.38
N GLN A 76 14.78 0.15 5.70
CA GLN A 76 15.67 -0.09 4.57
C GLN A 76 14.81 -0.47 3.37
N ALA A 77 15.02 0.18 2.24
CA ALA A 77 14.31 -0.08 1.00
C ALA A 77 15.28 -0.45 -0.12
N ASP A 78 15.05 -1.59 -0.74
CA ASP A 78 15.83 -2.12 -1.85
C ASP A 78 14.98 -2.21 -3.12
N VAL A 79 15.60 -2.04 -4.28
CA VAL A 79 14.92 -2.10 -5.58
C VAL A 79 15.48 -3.26 -6.40
N VAL A 80 14.58 -4.13 -6.84
CA VAL A 80 14.86 -5.15 -7.86
C VAL A 80 14.16 -4.68 -9.14
N ASP A 81 14.94 -4.32 -10.15
CA ASP A 81 14.43 -3.68 -11.34
C ASP A 81 14.32 -4.60 -12.56
N GLN A 82 13.76 -4.05 -13.66
CA GLN A 82 13.61 -4.71 -14.97
C GLN A 82 12.81 -6.03 -14.93
N GLY A 83 11.90 -6.15 -13.98
CA GLY A 83 11.08 -7.36 -13.81
C GLY A 83 11.87 -8.58 -13.36
N ALA A 84 13.04 -8.36 -12.76
CA ALA A 84 13.80 -9.44 -12.14
C ALA A 84 13.11 -9.89 -10.83
N TRP A 85 13.48 -11.08 -10.37
CA TRP A 85 13.08 -11.61 -9.07
C TRP A 85 14.28 -11.62 -8.13
N PRO A 86 14.13 -11.23 -6.85
CA PRO A 86 15.23 -11.22 -5.90
C PRO A 86 15.76 -12.64 -5.65
N LYS A 87 17.06 -12.84 -5.84
CA LYS A 87 17.70 -14.18 -5.73
C LYS A 87 17.89 -14.65 -4.29
N GLN A 88 17.99 -13.73 -3.35
CA GLN A 88 18.27 -14.00 -1.93
C GLN A 88 17.59 -12.90 -1.10
N VAL A 89 16.27 -12.91 -1.02
CA VAL A 89 15.56 -12.05 -0.08
C VAL A 89 15.08 -12.92 1.06
N GLU A 90 15.58 -12.65 2.25
CA GLU A 90 14.88 -13.04 3.47
C GLU A 90 13.46 -12.48 3.39
N THR A 91 12.52 -13.03 4.11
CA THR A 91 11.13 -12.56 4.11
C THR A 91 11.10 -11.05 4.42
N PRO A 92 10.72 -10.16 3.48
CA PRO A 92 10.66 -8.73 3.74
C PRO A 92 9.48 -8.39 4.66
N ASP A 93 9.44 -7.16 5.21
CA ASP A 93 8.24 -6.68 5.91
C ASP A 93 7.15 -6.23 4.91
N ALA A 94 7.54 -5.69 3.75
CA ALA A 94 6.63 -5.37 2.66
C ALA A 94 7.26 -5.52 1.28
N VAL A 95 6.43 -5.84 0.29
CA VAL A 95 6.76 -5.84 -1.14
C VAL A 95 5.90 -4.79 -1.85
N VAL A 96 6.54 -4.04 -2.75
CA VAL A 96 5.89 -3.01 -3.57
C VAL A 96 6.03 -3.41 -5.04
N MET A 97 4.92 -3.63 -5.72
CA MET A 97 4.90 -3.92 -7.15
C MET A 97 4.55 -2.66 -7.94
N TYR A 98 5.52 -2.07 -8.60
CA TYR A 98 5.35 -0.97 -9.56
C TYR A 98 5.77 -1.48 -10.93
N CYS A 99 4.82 -2.03 -11.65
CA CYS A 99 5.07 -2.76 -12.89
C CYS A 99 3.88 -2.65 -13.86
N ASP A 100 4.05 -3.13 -15.09
CA ASP A 100 2.92 -3.34 -15.99
C ASP A 100 1.97 -4.40 -15.43
N GLY A 101 0.70 -4.24 -15.75
CA GLY A 101 -0.36 -5.17 -15.43
C GLY A 101 -0.53 -6.30 -16.44
N LEU A 102 -1.63 -7.05 -16.28
CA LEU A 102 -2.07 -8.12 -17.17
C LEU A 102 -0.97 -9.19 -17.40
N LYS A 103 -0.71 -9.52 -18.68
CA LYS A 103 0.27 -10.56 -19.05
C LYS A 103 1.70 -10.27 -18.62
N ARG A 104 2.03 -9.00 -18.34
CA ARG A 104 3.37 -8.56 -17.94
C ARG A 104 3.51 -8.36 -16.44
N HIS A 105 2.46 -8.60 -15.69
CA HIS A 105 2.47 -8.43 -14.24
C HIS A 105 3.46 -9.40 -13.57
N ILE A 106 4.32 -8.87 -12.69
CA ILE A 106 5.36 -9.65 -11.99
C ILE A 106 4.73 -10.80 -11.17
N ALA A 107 3.62 -10.55 -10.51
CA ALA A 107 2.93 -11.56 -9.69
C ALA A 107 2.53 -12.81 -10.48
N LYS A 108 2.35 -12.70 -11.80
CA LYS A 108 1.96 -13.85 -12.62
C LYS A 108 3.01 -14.96 -12.66
N ALA A 109 4.28 -14.60 -12.65
CA ALA A 109 5.39 -15.55 -12.64
C ALA A 109 5.82 -15.99 -11.23
N HIS A 110 5.40 -15.24 -10.20
CA HIS A 110 5.89 -15.38 -8.82
C HIS A 110 4.75 -15.43 -7.79
N GLN A 111 3.58 -15.92 -8.21
CA GLN A 111 2.40 -15.95 -7.36
C GLN A 111 2.62 -16.79 -6.09
N GLU A 112 3.24 -17.95 -6.23
CA GLU A 112 3.49 -18.86 -5.10
C GLU A 112 4.48 -18.26 -4.09
N GLU A 113 5.54 -17.61 -4.57
CA GLU A 113 6.54 -16.96 -3.72
C GLU A 113 5.94 -15.77 -2.97
N ILE A 114 5.14 -14.94 -3.66
CA ILE A 114 4.45 -13.80 -3.02
C ILE A 114 3.40 -14.33 -2.04
N GLN A 115 2.64 -15.37 -2.38
CA GLN A 115 1.67 -15.99 -1.48
C GLN A 115 2.35 -16.49 -0.20
N ALA A 116 3.52 -17.12 -0.31
CA ALA A 116 4.28 -17.57 0.86
C ALA A 116 4.73 -16.40 1.77
N TRP A 117 4.95 -15.21 1.22
CA TRP A 117 5.18 -14.00 1.99
C TRP A 117 3.87 -13.47 2.61
N VAL A 118 2.79 -13.43 1.85
CA VAL A 118 1.45 -13.00 2.31
C VAL A 118 0.97 -13.85 3.48
N ASP A 119 1.19 -15.16 3.44
CA ASP A 119 0.82 -16.10 4.53
C ASP A 119 1.57 -15.80 5.83
N LYS A 120 2.77 -15.22 5.73
CA LYS A 120 3.57 -14.76 6.87
C LYS A 120 3.22 -13.33 7.34
N GLY A 121 2.22 -12.68 6.72
CA GLY A 121 1.81 -11.33 7.06
C GLY A 121 2.56 -10.21 6.34
N VAL A 122 3.46 -10.52 5.39
CA VAL A 122 4.18 -9.51 4.60
C VAL A 122 3.22 -8.55 3.92
N GLY A 123 3.49 -7.24 4.01
CA GLY A 123 2.70 -6.21 3.34
C GLY A 123 2.82 -6.28 1.82
N VAL A 124 1.72 -5.97 1.11
CA VAL A 124 1.70 -5.91 -0.35
C VAL A 124 1.17 -4.57 -0.81
N SER A 125 1.93 -3.86 -1.63
CA SER A 125 1.50 -2.61 -2.28
C SER A 125 1.59 -2.76 -3.79
N CYS A 126 0.52 -2.37 -4.51
CA CYS A 126 0.50 -2.34 -5.97
C CYS A 126 0.27 -0.91 -6.44
N LEU A 127 1.15 -0.41 -7.32
CA LEU A 127 1.12 0.96 -7.81
C LEU A 127 0.76 1.01 -9.29
N HIS A 128 -0.15 1.90 -9.63
CA HIS A 128 -0.61 2.24 -10.98
C HIS A 128 -1.05 1.00 -11.78
N PHE A 129 -0.42 0.73 -12.92
CA PHE A 129 -0.76 -0.42 -13.76
C PHE A 129 -0.58 -1.77 -13.05
N GLY A 130 0.22 -1.80 -11.97
CA GLY A 130 0.34 -2.96 -11.08
C GLY A 130 -0.94 -3.32 -10.31
N VAL A 131 -2.03 -2.55 -10.39
CA VAL A 131 -3.34 -2.95 -9.85
C VAL A 131 -4.21 -3.67 -10.88
N GLU A 132 -3.81 -3.71 -12.17
CA GLU A 132 -4.57 -4.35 -13.25
C GLU A 132 -4.13 -5.79 -13.47
N VAL A 133 -5.03 -6.74 -13.29
CA VAL A 133 -4.75 -8.17 -13.45
C VAL A 133 -5.79 -8.85 -14.32
N GLU A 134 -5.42 -10.02 -14.87
CA GLU A 134 -6.36 -10.90 -15.55
C GLU A 134 -7.26 -11.58 -14.50
N PRO A 135 -8.59 -11.34 -14.51
CA PRO A 135 -9.50 -11.78 -13.44
C PRO A 135 -9.45 -13.30 -13.19
N GLU A 136 -9.37 -14.10 -14.26
CA GLU A 136 -9.37 -15.56 -14.19
C GLU A 136 -8.09 -16.13 -13.60
N GLN A 137 -7.01 -15.35 -13.57
CA GLN A 137 -5.69 -15.80 -13.08
C GLN A 137 -5.36 -15.24 -11.70
N LEU A 138 -5.51 -13.94 -11.52
CA LEU A 138 -5.06 -13.24 -10.31
C LEU A 138 -6.17 -12.45 -9.59
N GLY A 139 -7.40 -12.40 -10.11
CA GLY A 139 -8.47 -11.61 -9.50
C GLY A 139 -8.75 -12.00 -8.05
N SER A 140 -8.95 -13.29 -7.77
CA SER A 140 -9.13 -13.78 -6.39
C SER A 140 -7.91 -13.53 -5.52
N THR A 141 -6.72 -13.71 -6.08
CA THR A 141 -5.45 -13.45 -5.40
C THR A 141 -5.32 -11.99 -4.98
N PHE A 142 -5.71 -11.05 -5.84
CA PHE A 142 -5.65 -9.62 -5.54
C PHE A 142 -6.72 -9.18 -4.54
N PHE A 143 -7.87 -9.84 -4.52
CA PHE A 143 -8.82 -9.68 -3.40
C PHE A 143 -8.18 -10.07 -2.06
N ASP A 144 -7.41 -11.15 -2.04
CA ASP A 144 -6.77 -11.64 -0.81
C ASP A 144 -5.50 -10.84 -0.44
N TRP A 145 -4.77 -10.29 -1.42
CA TRP A 145 -3.54 -9.56 -1.16
C TRP A 145 -3.76 -8.09 -0.81
N ILE A 146 -4.55 -7.38 -1.64
CA ILE A 146 -4.75 -5.93 -1.54
C ILE A 146 -6.21 -5.50 -1.51
N GLY A 147 -7.17 -6.42 -1.47
CA GLY A 147 -8.59 -6.12 -1.31
C GLY A 147 -9.32 -5.65 -2.56
N GLY A 148 -8.64 -5.47 -3.68
CA GLY A 148 -9.26 -5.01 -4.93
C GLY A 148 -8.28 -4.95 -6.10
N TYR A 149 -8.80 -4.77 -7.31
CA TYR A 149 -8.00 -4.71 -8.54
C TYR A 149 -8.76 -4.00 -9.68
N PHE A 150 -8.04 -3.60 -10.72
CA PHE A 150 -8.61 -3.15 -11.98
C PHE A 150 -8.94 -4.33 -12.88
N GLU A 151 -10.16 -4.36 -13.40
CA GLU A 151 -10.62 -5.35 -14.37
C GLU A 151 -10.92 -4.71 -15.72
N ALA A 152 -10.25 -5.18 -16.78
CA ALA A 152 -10.53 -4.73 -18.14
C ALA A 152 -12.00 -5.01 -18.53
N GLY A 153 -12.67 -4.00 -19.10
CA GLY A 153 -14.10 -4.09 -19.44
C GLY A 153 -15.05 -3.76 -18.27
N TRP A 154 -14.55 -3.63 -17.06
CA TRP A 154 -15.29 -3.17 -15.88
C TRP A 154 -14.78 -1.83 -15.38
N SER A 155 -13.51 -1.71 -15.12
CA SER A 155 -12.84 -0.47 -14.68
C SER A 155 -12.41 0.40 -15.84
N VAL A 156 -12.14 1.68 -15.60
CA VAL A 156 -11.69 2.64 -16.61
C VAL A 156 -10.44 3.41 -16.16
N ASN A 157 -9.61 3.86 -17.11
CA ASN A 157 -8.30 4.48 -16.85
C ASN A 157 -8.09 5.80 -17.64
N PRO A 158 -8.95 6.82 -17.47
CA PRO A 158 -8.76 8.10 -18.15
C PRO A 158 -7.71 8.97 -17.48
N HIS A 159 -7.17 9.94 -18.24
CA HIS A 159 -6.37 11.04 -17.69
C HIS A 159 -7.28 12.17 -17.22
N TRP A 160 -7.22 12.53 -15.94
CA TRP A 160 -8.04 13.61 -15.37
C TRP A 160 -7.42 14.21 -14.13
N ASP A 161 -7.91 15.40 -13.75
CA ASP A 161 -7.51 16.10 -12.53
C ASP A 161 -8.38 15.62 -11.37
N ALA A 162 -7.86 14.79 -10.50
CA ALA A 162 -8.56 14.32 -9.31
C ALA A 162 -8.30 15.25 -8.14
N THR A 163 -9.37 15.67 -7.47
CA THR A 163 -9.33 16.51 -6.26
C THR A 163 -9.65 15.65 -5.04
N PHE A 164 -8.72 15.62 -4.10
CA PHE A 164 -8.81 14.91 -2.83
C PHE A 164 -9.00 15.94 -1.72
N ASP A 165 -10.24 16.39 -1.55
CA ASP A 165 -10.67 17.39 -0.58
C ASP A 165 -11.04 16.80 0.78
N GLN A 166 -11.24 15.48 0.86
CA GLN A 166 -11.59 14.73 2.04
C GLN A 166 -10.65 13.55 2.20
N LEU A 167 -9.84 13.59 3.23
CA LEU A 167 -8.94 12.49 3.61
C LEU A 167 -9.51 11.80 4.85
N PRO A 168 -9.54 10.45 4.90
CA PRO A 168 -10.01 9.73 6.08
C PRO A 168 -9.02 9.89 7.25
N GLU A 169 -9.50 9.71 8.47
CA GLU A 169 -8.62 9.55 9.63
C GLU A 169 -7.98 8.16 9.58
N HIS A 170 -6.76 8.09 9.06
CA HIS A 170 -6.01 6.85 8.89
C HIS A 170 -4.50 7.14 8.94
N PRO A 171 -3.64 6.23 9.47
CA PRO A 171 -2.19 6.49 9.50
C PRO A 171 -1.57 6.83 8.13
N ILE A 172 -2.12 6.31 7.04
CA ILE A 172 -1.67 6.62 5.66
C ILE A 172 -1.82 8.10 5.32
N THR A 173 -2.77 8.80 5.94
CA THR A 173 -3.01 10.23 5.69
C THR A 173 -2.31 11.16 6.67
N ASN A 174 -1.47 10.64 7.57
CA ASN A 174 -0.68 11.46 8.49
C ASN A 174 0.15 12.49 7.74
N GLY A 175 -0.01 13.78 8.09
CA GLY A 175 0.73 14.89 7.51
C GLY A 175 0.41 15.18 6.04
N VAL A 176 -0.57 14.48 5.42
CA VAL A 176 -1.02 14.73 4.03
C VAL A 176 -2.08 15.82 4.04
N GLN A 177 -1.92 16.82 3.16
CA GLN A 177 -2.89 17.88 2.97
C GLN A 177 -3.80 17.58 1.76
N PRO A 178 -5.02 18.12 1.71
CA PRO A 178 -5.85 18.06 0.51
C PRO A 178 -5.10 18.57 -0.72
N PHE A 179 -5.22 17.86 -1.84
CA PHE A 179 -4.51 18.21 -3.08
C PHE A 179 -5.32 17.88 -4.33
N THR A 180 -4.97 18.53 -5.43
CA THR A 180 -5.48 18.22 -6.78
C THR A 180 -4.29 17.89 -7.67
N ILE A 181 -4.38 16.79 -8.42
CA ILE A 181 -3.32 16.38 -9.33
C ILE A 181 -3.86 15.63 -10.54
N ARG A 182 -3.29 15.94 -11.70
CA ARG A 182 -3.58 15.23 -12.95
C ARG A 182 -2.76 13.96 -13.05
N ASP A 183 -3.46 12.82 -13.24
CA ASP A 183 -2.83 11.53 -13.51
C ASP A 183 -3.73 10.68 -14.43
N GLU A 184 -3.30 9.50 -14.82
CA GLU A 184 -4.15 8.44 -15.36
C GLU A 184 -4.80 7.70 -14.17
N TRP A 185 -5.78 8.37 -13.57
CA TRP A 185 -6.47 7.82 -12.42
C TRP A 185 -7.49 6.76 -12.83
N TYR A 186 -7.21 5.51 -12.45
CA TYR A 186 -8.14 4.41 -12.65
C TYR A 186 -9.27 4.47 -11.64
N TYR A 187 -10.46 4.13 -12.08
CA TYR A 187 -11.61 4.08 -11.20
C TYR A 187 -12.61 2.98 -11.59
N HIS A 188 -13.68 2.83 -10.80
CA HIS A 188 -14.62 1.73 -10.84
C HIS A 188 -13.93 0.38 -10.67
N MET A 189 -13.13 0.30 -9.62
CA MET A 189 -12.32 -0.86 -9.30
C MET A 189 -13.18 -2.02 -8.82
N ARG A 190 -12.70 -3.25 -8.97
CA ARG A 190 -13.25 -4.40 -8.27
C ARG A 190 -12.74 -4.39 -6.84
N PHE A 191 -13.65 -4.52 -5.89
CA PHE A 191 -13.33 -4.70 -4.47
C PHE A 191 -13.92 -5.99 -3.94
N ARG A 192 -13.42 -6.44 -2.81
CA ARG A 192 -14.05 -7.51 -2.04
C ARG A 192 -15.53 -7.20 -1.80
N PRO A 193 -16.40 -8.24 -1.69
CA PRO A 193 -17.81 -8.03 -1.36
C PRO A 193 -17.95 -7.12 -0.14
N GLU A 194 -18.86 -6.15 -0.23
CA GLU A 194 -19.15 -5.20 0.86
C GLU A 194 -17.91 -4.42 1.36
N MET A 195 -16.85 -4.33 0.59
CA MET A 195 -15.57 -3.69 0.98
C MET A 195 -14.96 -4.29 2.25
N GLU A 196 -15.19 -5.59 2.50
CA GLU A 196 -14.70 -6.25 3.72
C GLU A 196 -13.19 -6.08 3.91
N GLY A 197 -12.80 -5.44 5.03
CA GLY A 197 -11.41 -5.12 5.35
C GLY A 197 -10.78 -4.01 4.50
N VAL A 198 -11.51 -3.44 3.54
CA VAL A 198 -11.03 -2.37 2.64
C VAL A 198 -11.43 -1.00 3.17
N THR A 199 -10.47 -0.11 3.31
CA THR A 199 -10.67 1.30 3.68
C THR A 199 -10.25 2.19 2.51
N PRO A 200 -11.18 2.97 1.91
CA PRO A 200 -10.82 3.98 0.91
C PRO A 200 -9.92 5.06 1.51
N ILE A 201 -8.79 5.33 0.86
CA ILE A 201 -7.82 6.35 1.28
C ILE A 201 -7.91 7.60 0.41
N LEU A 202 -7.96 7.44 -0.91
CA LEU A 202 -8.24 8.53 -1.83
C LEU A 202 -9.52 8.25 -2.60
N SER A 203 -10.44 9.20 -2.57
CA SER A 203 -11.69 9.12 -3.31
C SER A 203 -12.00 10.46 -3.96
N ALA A 204 -12.40 10.45 -5.24
CA ALA A 204 -12.75 11.65 -5.99
C ALA A 204 -13.97 11.42 -6.86
N LEU A 205 -14.53 12.52 -7.39
CA LEU A 205 -15.65 12.53 -8.35
C LEU A 205 -15.09 12.67 -9.76
N PRO A 206 -15.10 11.62 -10.58
CA PRO A 206 -14.65 11.73 -11.97
C PRO A 206 -15.59 12.62 -12.77
N PRO A 207 -15.07 13.53 -13.60
CA PRO A 207 -15.91 14.28 -14.53
C PRO A 207 -16.49 13.37 -15.62
N LEU A 208 -17.71 13.65 -16.08
CA LEU A 208 -18.41 12.84 -17.07
C LEU A 208 -17.62 12.72 -18.40
N GLU A 209 -16.85 13.75 -18.72
CA GLU A 209 -16.00 13.81 -19.92
C GLU A 209 -14.96 12.68 -19.98
N THR A 210 -14.57 12.14 -18.84
CA THR A 210 -13.62 11.02 -18.76
C THR A 210 -14.16 9.75 -19.44
N LEU A 211 -15.48 9.60 -19.52
CA LEU A 211 -16.14 8.45 -20.13
C LEU A 211 -16.50 8.72 -21.60
N THR A 212 -16.94 9.93 -21.94
CA THR A 212 -17.39 10.28 -23.30
C THR A 212 -16.25 10.24 -24.32
N SER A 213 -15.03 10.57 -23.92
CA SER A 213 -13.83 10.50 -24.77
C SER A 213 -13.39 9.07 -25.12
N ARG A 214 -13.93 8.06 -24.44
CA ARG A 214 -13.58 6.63 -24.58
C ARG A 214 -14.79 5.74 -24.83
N ALA A 215 -15.92 6.30 -25.22
CA ALA A 215 -17.18 5.56 -25.39
C ALA A 215 -17.07 4.37 -26.37
N GLU A 216 -16.12 4.41 -27.30
CA GLU A 216 -15.89 3.35 -28.28
C GLU A 216 -14.85 2.29 -27.81
N ASP A 217 -14.14 2.54 -26.72
CA ASP A 217 -13.16 1.59 -26.14
C ASP A 217 -13.90 0.52 -25.32
N LYS A 218 -14.12 -0.63 -25.92
CA LYS A 218 -14.82 -1.75 -25.28
C LYS A 218 -14.09 -2.32 -24.05
N LEU A 219 -12.80 -2.08 -23.91
CA LEU A 219 -12.01 -2.60 -22.80
C LEU A 219 -11.89 -1.62 -21.64
N ARG A 220 -11.98 -0.30 -21.93
CA ARG A 220 -11.61 0.75 -20.96
C ARG A 220 -12.60 1.91 -20.86
N GLY A 221 -13.75 1.85 -21.51
CA GLY A 221 -14.66 2.99 -21.56
C GLY A 221 -16.14 2.69 -21.70
N SER A 222 -16.55 1.44 -21.94
CA SER A 222 -17.91 1.14 -22.36
C SER A 222 -18.80 0.45 -21.32
N ASN A 223 -18.35 0.29 -20.08
CA ASN A 223 -19.19 -0.31 -19.04
C ASN A 223 -20.33 0.65 -18.65
N PRO A 224 -21.61 0.27 -18.84
CA PRO A 224 -22.75 1.13 -18.49
C PRO A 224 -22.86 1.43 -17.00
N ASP A 225 -22.35 0.55 -16.13
CA ASP A 225 -22.39 0.75 -14.67
C ASP A 225 -21.47 1.90 -14.25
N VAL A 226 -20.29 2.04 -14.88
CA VAL A 226 -19.41 3.20 -14.68
C VAL A 226 -20.14 4.50 -15.03
N MET A 227 -20.82 4.51 -16.17
CA MET A 227 -21.58 5.68 -16.62
C MET A 227 -22.70 6.05 -15.63
N ALA A 228 -23.40 5.04 -15.10
CA ALA A 228 -24.45 5.24 -14.10
C ALA A 228 -23.86 5.81 -12.80
N ALA A 229 -22.78 5.24 -12.29
CA ALA A 229 -22.12 5.69 -11.07
C ALA A 229 -21.60 7.14 -11.18
N VAL A 230 -20.94 7.49 -12.30
CA VAL A 230 -20.45 8.87 -12.51
C VAL A 230 -21.60 9.86 -12.63
N LYS A 231 -22.69 9.52 -13.35
CA LYS A 231 -23.88 10.38 -13.44
C LYS A 231 -24.61 10.54 -12.10
N ALA A 232 -24.57 9.54 -11.25
CA ALA A 232 -25.11 9.59 -9.89
C ALA A 232 -24.23 10.42 -8.93
N GLY A 233 -23.04 10.85 -9.35
CA GLY A 233 -22.10 11.57 -8.50
C GLY A 233 -21.47 10.69 -7.44
N GLU A 234 -21.29 9.40 -7.72
CA GLU A 234 -20.65 8.46 -6.79
C GLU A 234 -19.14 8.68 -6.78
N ARG A 235 -18.59 8.93 -5.56
CA ARG A 235 -17.14 9.01 -5.39
C ARG A 235 -16.50 7.68 -5.74
N GLN A 236 -15.44 7.73 -6.53
CA GLN A 236 -14.67 6.59 -6.95
C GLN A 236 -13.41 6.47 -6.10
N HIS A 237 -13.04 5.24 -5.70
CA HIS A 237 -11.90 4.98 -4.85
C HIS A 237 -10.66 4.73 -5.71
N LEU A 238 -9.63 5.56 -5.52
CA LEU A 238 -8.42 5.64 -6.35
C LEU A 238 -7.17 5.15 -5.58
N ALA A 239 -7.25 5.12 -4.26
CA ALA A 239 -6.31 4.45 -3.38
C ALA A 239 -7.06 3.84 -2.20
N TRP A 240 -6.61 2.68 -1.76
CA TRP A 240 -7.25 1.94 -0.66
C TRP A 240 -6.25 1.16 0.17
N ALA A 241 -6.52 1.06 1.45
CA ALA A 241 -5.87 0.17 2.39
C ALA A 241 -6.70 -1.11 2.56
N TYR A 242 -6.04 -2.22 2.82
CA TYR A 242 -6.69 -3.49 3.12
C TYR A 242 -6.04 -4.15 4.31
N GLU A 243 -6.84 -4.52 5.30
CA GLU A 243 -6.42 -5.31 6.45
C GLU A 243 -6.86 -6.76 6.27
N ARG A 244 -5.89 -7.65 6.08
CA ARG A 244 -6.14 -9.07 5.86
C ARG A 244 -6.54 -9.79 7.16
N PRO A 245 -7.34 -10.86 7.08
CA PRO A 245 -7.73 -11.64 8.27
C PRO A 245 -6.55 -12.20 9.07
N ASN A 246 -5.41 -12.45 8.44
CA ASN A 246 -4.19 -12.92 9.10
C ASN A 246 -3.37 -11.79 9.74
N GLY A 247 -3.88 -10.56 9.76
CA GLY A 247 -3.22 -9.38 10.29
C GLY A 247 -2.25 -8.70 9.32
N GLY A 248 -1.95 -9.29 8.15
CA GLY A 248 -1.16 -8.64 7.12
C GLY A 248 -1.91 -7.46 6.48
N ARG A 249 -1.22 -6.63 5.69
CA ARG A 249 -1.79 -5.41 5.11
C ARG A 249 -1.57 -5.33 3.62
N GLY A 250 -2.53 -4.74 2.91
CA GLY A 250 -2.48 -4.48 1.47
C GLY A 250 -2.73 -3.01 1.15
N PHE A 251 -2.21 -2.54 0.03
CA PHE A 251 -2.45 -1.20 -0.48
C PHE A 251 -2.52 -1.21 -2.00
N GLY A 252 -3.58 -0.63 -2.55
CA GLY A 252 -3.72 -0.37 -3.97
C GLY A 252 -3.74 1.14 -4.24
N PHE A 253 -3.05 1.56 -5.28
CA PHE A 253 -2.93 2.97 -5.67
C PHE A 253 -2.95 3.10 -7.18
N THR A 254 -3.92 3.82 -7.72
CA THR A 254 -4.15 3.88 -9.17
C THR A 254 -3.39 5.01 -9.87
N GLY A 255 -2.86 6.00 -9.13
CA GLY A 255 -1.98 7.04 -9.66
C GLY A 255 -0.56 6.55 -9.91
N GLY A 256 0.28 7.40 -10.48
CA GLY A 256 1.69 7.10 -10.76
C GLY A 256 1.99 6.83 -12.23
N HIS A 257 1.07 7.17 -13.16
CA HIS A 257 1.35 7.18 -14.59
C HIS A 257 2.44 8.17 -14.95
N PHE A 258 2.28 9.42 -14.49
CA PHE A 258 3.25 10.47 -14.76
C PHE A 258 4.34 10.51 -13.70
N HIS A 259 5.56 10.22 -14.08
CA HIS A 259 6.72 10.23 -13.19
C HIS A 259 6.90 11.57 -12.45
N LYS A 260 6.64 12.69 -13.13
CA LYS A 260 6.71 14.04 -12.55
C LYS A 260 5.84 14.24 -11.31
N ASN A 261 4.78 13.44 -11.15
CA ASN A 261 3.86 13.57 -10.02
C ASN A 261 4.52 13.21 -8.68
N TRP A 262 5.63 12.48 -8.69
CA TRP A 262 6.42 12.21 -7.48
C TRP A 262 7.07 13.47 -6.88
N GLN A 263 7.12 14.60 -7.63
CA GLN A 263 7.54 15.90 -7.06
C GLN A 263 6.49 16.52 -6.15
N GLN A 264 5.22 16.19 -6.31
CA GLN A 264 4.15 16.69 -5.43
C GLN A 264 4.25 16.01 -4.07
N ASP A 265 4.46 16.80 -3.02
CA ASP A 265 4.82 16.29 -1.69
C ASP A 265 3.72 15.44 -1.06
N ASP A 266 2.45 15.86 -1.13
CA ASP A 266 1.33 15.12 -0.52
C ASP A 266 1.04 13.81 -1.26
N PHE A 267 1.16 13.81 -2.60
CA PHE A 267 1.06 12.61 -3.43
C PHE A 267 2.15 11.59 -3.06
N ARG A 268 3.40 12.04 -2.96
CA ARG A 268 4.54 11.18 -2.60
C ARG A 268 4.44 10.72 -1.14
N LYS A 269 4.13 11.63 -0.20
CA LYS A 269 3.99 11.35 1.23
C LYS A 269 2.93 10.28 1.49
N LEU A 270 1.76 10.38 0.86
CA LEU A 270 0.69 9.40 0.99
C LEU A 270 1.15 8.00 0.61
N VAL A 271 1.86 7.87 -0.51
CA VAL A 271 2.34 6.56 -0.98
C VAL A 271 3.46 6.02 -0.07
N LEU A 272 4.38 6.87 0.40
CA LEU A 272 5.39 6.47 1.39
C LEU A 272 4.74 6.02 2.71
N ASN A 273 3.78 6.77 3.22
CA ASN A 273 3.02 6.37 4.41
C ASN A 273 2.36 5.01 4.23
N ALA A 274 1.70 4.80 3.08
CA ALA A 274 0.99 3.56 2.77
C ALA A 274 1.94 2.35 2.71
N ILE A 275 3.07 2.49 2.07
CA ILE A 275 4.08 1.43 1.99
C ILE A 275 4.63 1.11 3.40
N LEU A 276 4.95 2.13 4.20
CA LEU A 276 5.41 1.92 5.57
C LEU A 276 4.33 1.28 6.45
N TRP A 277 3.06 1.69 6.26
CA TRP A 277 1.92 1.08 6.94
C TRP A 277 1.77 -0.40 6.58
N THR A 278 1.93 -0.78 5.32
CA THR A 278 1.88 -2.20 4.91
C THR A 278 3.02 -3.01 5.53
N ALA A 279 4.18 -2.40 5.77
CA ALA A 279 5.32 -3.01 6.47
C ALA A 279 5.14 -3.07 8.00
N HIS A 280 3.98 -2.65 8.54
CA HIS A 280 3.75 -2.49 9.98
C HIS A 280 4.75 -1.53 10.65
N GLY A 281 5.29 -0.57 9.89
CA GLY A 281 6.11 0.50 10.42
C GLY A 281 5.26 1.57 11.13
N GLN A 282 5.87 2.25 12.09
CA GLN A 282 5.24 3.40 12.73
C GLN A 282 5.34 4.62 11.82
N ILE A 283 4.22 5.21 11.45
CA ILE A 283 4.16 6.41 10.63
C ILE A 283 4.14 7.62 11.57
N PRO A 284 5.08 8.59 11.41
CA PRO A 284 5.04 9.83 12.16
C PRO A 284 3.74 10.64 11.91
N ASP A 285 3.36 11.49 12.84
CA ASP A 285 2.16 12.33 12.71
C ASP A 285 2.23 13.26 11.48
N GLU A 286 3.44 13.73 11.13
CA GLU A 286 3.71 14.54 9.92
C GLU A 286 3.96 13.70 8.65
N GLY A 287 3.75 12.37 8.74
CA GLY A 287 4.05 11.42 7.67
C GLY A 287 5.52 11.07 7.54
N VAL A 288 5.85 10.20 6.58
CA VAL A 288 7.23 9.81 6.26
C VAL A 288 7.99 11.01 5.73
N PRO A 289 9.11 11.41 6.38
CA PRO A 289 9.92 12.54 5.92
C PRO A 289 10.53 12.26 4.53
N SER A 290 10.38 13.20 3.61
CA SER A 290 11.05 13.15 2.31
C SER A 290 11.23 14.56 1.75
N ALA A 291 12.41 14.85 1.22
CA ALA A 291 12.65 16.10 0.50
C ALA A 291 11.92 16.09 -0.85
N THR A 292 11.46 17.26 -1.30
CA THR A 292 10.92 17.43 -2.66
C THR A 292 12.03 17.14 -3.67
N PRO A 293 11.88 16.16 -4.59
CA PRO A 293 12.88 15.87 -5.59
C PRO A 293 13.12 17.06 -6.51
N SER A 294 14.39 17.38 -6.78
CA SER A 294 14.75 18.37 -7.80
C SER A 294 14.44 17.86 -9.22
N ASP A 295 14.36 18.76 -10.19
CA ASP A 295 14.16 18.39 -11.60
C ASP A 295 15.27 17.43 -12.09
N ALA A 296 16.51 17.62 -11.63
CA ALA A 296 17.61 16.73 -11.95
C ALA A 296 17.40 15.31 -11.40
N GLN A 297 16.89 15.19 -10.18
CA GLN A 297 16.57 13.89 -9.58
C GLN A 297 15.39 13.20 -10.29
N MET A 298 14.43 13.97 -10.81
CA MET A 298 13.34 13.43 -11.61
C MET A 298 13.77 12.88 -12.97
N GLU A 299 14.91 13.34 -13.51
CA GLU A 299 15.48 12.79 -14.75
C GLU A 299 16.31 11.52 -14.52
N GLU A 300 16.68 11.22 -13.27
CA GLU A 300 17.48 10.04 -12.93
C GLU A 300 16.72 8.74 -13.16
N ASN A 301 17.42 7.74 -13.68
CA ASN A 301 16.94 6.36 -13.81
C ASN A 301 15.72 6.13 -14.71
N GLN A 302 15.26 7.13 -15.46
CA GLN A 302 14.18 6.94 -16.43
C GLN A 302 14.61 5.97 -17.54
N ASP A 303 13.66 5.20 -18.04
CA ASP A 303 13.91 4.14 -19.01
C ASP A 303 14.11 4.68 -20.43
N PHE A 304 13.66 5.87 -20.72
CA PHE A 304 13.77 6.54 -22.03
C PHE A 304 14.42 7.91 -21.88
N PRO A 305 15.22 8.32 -22.87
CA PRO A 305 15.80 9.65 -22.87
C PRO A 305 14.72 10.72 -23.06
N LYS A 306 14.95 11.88 -22.47
CA LYS A 306 14.08 13.04 -22.67
C LYS A 306 14.02 13.40 -24.16
N PRO A 307 12.83 13.60 -24.73
CA PRO A 307 12.69 14.06 -26.11
C PRO A 307 13.44 15.36 -26.33
N LYS A 308 14.13 15.47 -27.46
CA LYS A 308 14.72 16.76 -27.88
C LYS A 308 13.58 17.72 -28.20
N THR A 309 13.54 18.85 -27.51
CA THR A 309 12.65 19.97 -27.80
C THR A 309 13.02 20.66 -29.11
#